data_18b2bde83adacb2da86e6c802006cc9b
#
_entry.id   18b2bde83adacb2da86e6c802006cc9b
#
_cell.length_a   1.000
_cell.length_b   1.000
_cell.length_c   1.000
_cell.angle_alpha   90.00
_cell.angle_beta   90.00
_cell.angle_gamma   90.00
#
_symmetry.space_group_name_H-M   'P 1'
#
loop_
_entity.id
_entity.type
_entity.pdbx_description
1 polymer ?
#
loop_
_entity_poly.entity_id
_entity_poly.type
_entity_poly.pdbx_seq_one_letter_code
_entity_poly.pdbx_strand_id
1 'polypeptide(L)'
;LDVRQDALLHRRVMGELLGCEDWEQREPAHRADILAHLLATDGLPELREGQALSAEAGQALAVFRAISTARPLYGPAAIGLFIISMTQGADDVLTALALAGIANPRTGAVARLDVAPLLETVDDLRAGPAILRGLLGHAVYRKHLVALQKRQVVMIGYSDSNKDSGIVASRWALYEAQRQLVEAGAVEGVDIVFFHGRGGTVSRGGGNLVNGILGAPPGTVNGFLRVTEQGEVINQKYGVRFLALRNLELVTGATLEHTIVRDERGLDDEERAILARMADLSRDKFRGVVYGDPDFPAFFREITPVDVSERLNIGSRPASRRSGEGIENLRAIPWVFSWAQVRRGFPGVFGF
;
A
#
# COMPACT_ATOMS: atom_id res chain seq x y z
N LEU A 1 -3.87 6.92 -14.86
CA LEU A 1 -4.57 6.90 -13.57
C LEU A 1 -4.28 5.60 -12.85
N ASP A 2 -4.12 5.63 -11.51
CA ASP A 2 -4.11 4.44 -10.67
C ASP A 2 -5.50 4.26 -10.03
N VAL A 3 -5.90 3.01 -9.88
CA VAL A 3 -7.16 2.64 -9.20
C VAL A 3 -6.83 2.05 -7.84
N ARG A 4 -7.67 2.29 -6.84
CA ARG A 4 -7.48 1.75 -5.50
C ARG A 4 -8.78 1.24 -4.91
N GLN A 5 -8.78 0.01 -4.42
CA GLN A 5 -9.87 -0.59 -3.67
C GLN A 5 -9.35 -1.30 -2.41
N ASP A 6 -10.26 -1.63 -1.51
CA ASP A 6 -9.95 -2.24 -0.22
C ASP A 6 -10.04 -3.78 -0.30
N ALA A 7 -9.09 -4.48 0.31
CA ALA A 7 -9.04 -5.95 0.29
C ALA A 7 -10.26 -6.59 0.95
N LEU A 8 -10.77 -5.99 2.04
CA LEU A 8 -11.94 -6.53 2.73
C LEU A 8 -13.20 -6.44 1.87
N LEU A 9 -13.37 -5.32 1.12
CA LEU A 9 -14.44 -5.20 0.14
C LEU A 9 -14.37 -6.34 -0.89
N HIS A 10 -13.17 -6.61 -1.42
CA HIS A 10 -12.96 -7.67 -2.40
C HIS A 10 -13.28 -9.06 -1.83
N ARG A 11 -12.91 -9.33 -0.56
CA ARG A 11 -13.23 -10.60 0.09
C ARG A 11 -14.73 -10.81 0.21
N ARG A 12 -15.49 -9.79 0.66
CA ARG A 12 -16.95 -9.85 0.76
C ARG A 12 -17.59 -10.11 -0.60
N VAL A 13 -17.18 -9.34 -1.61
CA VAL A 13 -17.70 -9.49 -2.98
C VAL A 13 -17.39 -10.87 -3.54
N MET A 14 -16.19 -11.40 -3.31
CA MET A 14 -15.84 -12.74 -3.75
C MET A 14 -16.67 -13.82 -3.05
N GLY A 15 -16.92 -13.69 -1.74
CA GLY A 15 -17.80 -14.58 -1.00
C GLY A 15 -19.22 -14.61 -1.58
N GLU A 16 -19.79 -13.44 -1.89
CA GLU A 16 -21.08 -13.32 -2.56
C GLU A 16 -21.10 -14.03 -3.92
N LEU A 17 -20.08 -13.78 -4.75
CA LEU A 17 -20.01 -14.35 -6.10
C LEU A 17 -19.80 -15.88 -6.11
N LEU A 18 -19.12 -16.41 -5.11
CA LEU A 18 -18.93 -17.85 -4.91
C LEU A 18 -20.12 -18.52 -4.19
N GLY A 19 -21.07 -17.75 -3.65
CA GLY A 19 -22.13 -18.27 -2.80
C GLY A 19 -21.61 -18.88 -1.50
N CYS A 20 -20.55 -18.33 -0.93
CA CYS A 20 -19.80 -18.86 0.20
C CYS A 20 -19.87 -17.88 1.37
N GLU A 21 -20.77 -18.12 2.33
CA GLU A 21 -21.01 -17.23 3.47
C GLU A 21 -19.83 -17.15 4.45
N ASP A 22 -19.05 -18.23 4.55
CA ASP A 22 -17.88 -18.34 5.43
C ASP A 22 -16.57 -17.87 4.77
N TRP A 23 -16.63 -17.27 3.57
CA TRP A 23 -15.44 -16.93 2.78
C TRP A 23 -14.45 -16.04 3.54
N GLU A 24 -14.94 -15.02 4.24
CA GLU A 24 -14.07 -14.09 4.99
C GLU A 24 -13.37 -14.76 6.18
N GLN A 25 -13.99 -15.78 6.78
CA GLN A 25 -13.49 -16.51 7.94
C GLN A 25 -12.45 -17.58 7.57
N ARG A 26 -12.37 -17.98 6.30
CA ARG A 26 -11.36 -18.96 5.85
C ARG A 26 -9.95 -18.41 5.98
N GLU A 27 -9.02 -19.31 6.23
CA GLU A 27 -7.60 -18.98 6.28
C GLU A 27 -7.13 -18.37 4.94
N PRO A 28 -6.30 -17.30 4.96
CA PRO A 28 -5.82 -16.63 3.75
C PRO A 28 -5.14 -17.57 2.75
N ALA A 29 -4.34 -18.53 3.23
CA ALA A 29 -3.68 -19.51 2.38
C ALA A 29 -4.70 -20.40 1.64
N HIS A 30 -5.75 -20.85 2.35
CA HIS A 30 -6.80 -21.68 1.75
C HIS A 30 -7.61 -20.90 0.69
N ARG A 31 -7.92 -19.62 0.96
CA ARG A 31 -8.55 -18.75 -0.06
C ARG A 31 -7.66 -18.59 -1.28
N ALA A 32 -6.35 -18.39 -1.07
CA ALA A 32 -5.38 -18.26 -2.16
C ALA A 32 -5.33 -19.51 -3.04
N ASP A 33 -5.33 -20.70 -2.45
CA ASP A 33 -5.32 -21.98 -3.18
C ASP A 33 -6.58 -22.15 -4.04
N ILE A 34 -7.76 -21.85 -3.48
CA ILE A 34 -9.03 -21.90 -4.22
C ILE A 34 -9.01 -20.92 -5.40
N LEU A 35 -8.62 -19.68 -5.17
CA LEU A 35 -8.57 -18.64 -6.20
C LEU A 35 -7.56 -18.99 -7.30
N ALA A 36 -6.39 -19.49 -6.91
CA ALA A 36 -5.38 -19.94 -7.86
C ALA A 36 -5.89 -21.10 -8.74
N HIS A 37 -6.63 -22.04 -8.15
CA HIS A 37 -7.26 -23.12 -8.89
C HIS A 37 -8.31 -22.59 -9.87
N LEU A 38 -9.23 -21.72 -9.43
CA LEU A 38 -10.26 -21.12 -10.28
C LEU A 38 -9.67 -20.33 -11.46
N LEU A 39 -8.61 -19.55 -11.19
CA LEU A 39 -7.89 -18.78 -12.22
C LEU A 39 -7.12 -19.68 -13.21
N ALA A 40 -6.64 -20.84 -12.76
CA ALA A 40 -5.88 -21.77 -13.61
C ALA A 40 -6.77 -22.65 -14.51
N THR A 41 -8.01 -22.91 -14.08
CA THR A 41 -8.93 -23.83 -14.75
C THR A 41 -10.06 -23.13 -15.50
N ASP A 42 -10.01 -21.79 -15.62
CA ASP A 42 -11.12 -20.96 -16.12
C ASP A 42 -12.45 -21.23 -15.37
N GLY A 43 -12.33 -21.65 -14.09
CA GLY A 43 -13.46 -22.02 -13.23
C GLY A 43 -14.11 -20.84 -12.49
N LEU A 44 -13.83 -19.61 -12.91
CA LEU A 44 -14.43 -18.41 -12.29
C LEU A 44 -15.95 -18.37 -12.51
N PRO A 45 -16.75 -17.91 -11.54
CA PRO A 45 -18.18 -17.76 -11.70
C PRO A 45 -18.55 -16.88 -12.89
N GLU A 46 -19.48 -17.34 -13.70
CA GLU A 46 -20.08 -16.52 -14.76
C GLU A 46 -21.27 -15.75 -14.22
N LEU A 47 -21.31 -14.44 -14.46
CA LEU A 47 -22.44 -13.60 -14.12
C LEU A 47 -23.58 -13.85 -15.12
N ARG A 48 -24.74 -14.24 -14.62
CA ARG A 48 -25.93 -14.38 -15.43
C ARG A 48 -26.55 -13.02 -15.74
N GLU A 49 -27.14 -12.89 -16.91
CA GLU A 49 -27.88 -11.67 -17.26
C GLU A 49 -29.06 -11.49 -16.29
N GLY A 50 -29.18 -10.31 -15.68
CA GLY A 50 -30.20 -10.04 -14.68
C GLY A 50 -29.91 -10.60 -13.27
N GLN A 51 -28.73 -11.18 -13.02
CA GLN A 51 -28.35 -11.61 -11.67
C GLN A 51 -28.35 -10.45 -10.70
N ALA A 52 -29.11 -10.57 -9.62
CA ALA A 52 -29.11 -9.59 -8.54
C ALA A 52 -27.76 -9.66 -7.79
N LEU A 53 -27.06 -8.55 -7.72
CA LEU A 53 -25.83 -8.37 -6.97
C LEU A 53 -26.08 -7.33 -5.87
N SER A 54 -25.35 -7.44 -4.78
CA SER A 54 -25.32 -6.36 -3.79
C SER A 54 -24.78 -5.06 -4.42
N ALA A 55 -25.10 -3.92 -3.82
CA ALA A 55 -24.60 -2.63 -4.28
C ALA A 55 -23.05 -2.60 -4.25
N GLU A 56 -22.43 -3.22 -3.24
CA GLU A 56 -20.98 -3.33 -3.12
C GLU A 56 -20.38 -4.17 -4.27
N ALA A 57 -20.95 -5.32 -4.57
CA ALA A 57 -20.48 -6.18 -5.66
C ALA A 57 -20.66 -5.49 -7.02
N GLY A 58 -21.80 -4.86 -7.25
CA GLY A 58 -22.05 -4.08 -8.45
C GLY A 58 -21.02 -2.98 -8.68
N GLN A 59 -20.73 -2.19 -7.65
CA GLN A 59 -19.74 -1.11 -7.70
C GLN A 59 -18.30 -1.63 -7.87
N ALA A 60 -17.91 -2.68 -7.15
CA ALA A 60 -16.58 -3.26 -7.28
C ALA A 60 -16.32 -3.78 -8.70
N LEU A 61 -17.25 -4.54 -9.27
CA LEU A 61 -17.14 -5.07 -10.62
C LEU A 61 -17.20 -3.97 -11.70
N ALA A 62 -17.97 -2.90 -11.47
CA ALA A 62 -18.04 -1.76 -12.39
C ALA A 62 -16.67 -1.11 -12.59
N VAL A 63 -15.82 -1.07 -11.57
CA VAL A 63 -14.44 -0.55 -11.67
C VAL A 63 -13.61 -1.39 -12.63
N PHE A 64 -13.64 -2.72 -12.53
CA PHE A 64 -12.93 -3.60 -13.45
C PHE A 64 -13.44 -3.49 -14.89
N ARG A 65 -14.76 -3.35 -15.07
CA ARG A 65 -15.37 -3.10 -16.39
C ARG A 65 -14.90 -1.76 -16.97
N ALA A 66 -14.85 -0.70 -16.15
CA ALA A 66 -14.35 0.60 -16.57
C ALA A 66 -12.88 0.53 -17.02
N ILE A 67 -12.03 -0.22 -16.31
CA ILE A 67 -10.63 -0.45 -16.70
C ILE A 67 -10.56 -1.13 -18.07
N SER A 68 -11.35 -2.19 -18.28
CA SER A 68 -11.38 -2.92 -19.54
C SER A 68 -11.87 -2.09 -20.72
N THR A 69 -12.79 -1.15 -20.46
CA THR A 69 -13.31 -0.23 -21.48
C THR A 69 -12.33 0.89 -21.78
N ALA A 70 -11.68 1.44 -20.76
CA ALA A 70 -10.79 2.59 -20.89
C ALA A 70 -9.49 2.26 -21.66
N ARG A 71 -8.91 1.09 -21.42
CA ARG A 71 -7.63 0.72 -22.03
C ARG A 71 -7.65 0.63 -23.57
N PRO A 72 -8.64 0.01 -24.22
CA PRO A 72 -8.75 0.02 -25.68
C PRO A 72 -8.99 1.42 -26.25
N LEU A 73 -9.71 2.30 -25.51
CA LEU A 73 -10.06 3.64 -25.99
C LEU A 73 -8.93 4.64 -25.85
N TYR A 74 -8.20 4.58 -24.75
CA TYR A 74 -7.21 5.61 -24.36
C TYR A 74 -5.78 5.09 -24.29
N GLY A 75 -5.56 3.83 -24.66
CA GLY A 75 -4.25 3.17 -24.62
C GLY A 75 -3.95 2.48 -23.27
N PRO A 76 -3.00 1.53 -23.27
CA PRO A 76 -2.67 0.70 -22.09
C PRO A 76 -2.17 1.51 -20.90
N ALA A 77 -1.58 2.68 -21.13
CA ALA A 77 -1.07 3.57 -20.09
C ALA A 77 -2.15 4.43 -19.41
N ALA A 78 -3.39 4.45 -19.93
CA ALA A 78 -4.47 5.24 -19.37
C ALA A 78 -4.81 4.83 -17.93
N ILE A 79 -4.77 3.52 -17.65
CA ILE A 79 -4.93 2.96 -16.32
C ILE A 79 -3.64 2.21 -15.99
N GLY A 80 -2.94 2.67 -14.97
CA GLY A 80 -1.70 2.08 -14.45
C GLY A 80 -1.96 0.94 -13.48
N LEU A 81 -1.64 1.18 -12.22
CA LEU A 81 -1.76 0.18 -11.16
C LEU A 81 -3.21 0.03 -10.66
N PHE A 82 -3.53 -1.20 -10.29
CA PHE A 82 -4.65 -1.51 -9.42
C PHE A 82 -4.12 -1.78 -8.02
N ILE A 83 -4.29 -0.82 -7.12
CA ILE A 83 -3.75 -0.85 -5.76
C ILE A 83 -4.78 -1.48 -4.83
N ILE A 84 -4.34 -2.47 -4.05
CA ILE A 84 -5.17 -3.09 -3.02
C ILE A 84 -4.70 -2.60 -1.66
N SER A 85 -5.53 -1.78 -1.00
CA SER A 85 -5.25 -1.34 0.37
C SER A 85 -5.59 -2.42 1.39
N MET A 86 -4.89 -2.41 2.52
CA MET A 86 -5.05 -3.40 3.59
C MET A 86 -4.78 -4.83 3.13
N THR A 87 -3.78 -5.02 2.28
CA THR A 87 -3.36 -6.36 1.85
C THR A 87 -2.72 -7.12 3.01
N GLN A 88 -3.24 -8.29 3.31
CA GLN A 88 -2.79 -9.16 4.40
C GLN A 88 -2.37 -10.57 3.93
N GLY A 89 -2.67 -10.92 2.69
CA GLY A 89 -2.36 -12.23 2.14
C GLY A 89 -2.23 -12.24 0.62
N ALA A 90 -1.72 -13.35 0.10
CA ALA A 90 -1.66 -13.62 -1.34
C ALA A 90 -3.07 -13.67 -1.96
N ASP A 91 -4.04 -14.13 -1.18
CA ASP A 91 -5.45 -14.21 -1.56
C ASP A 91 -6.04 -12.87 -1.97
N ASP A 92 -5.61 -11.76 -1.37
CA ASP A 92 -6.11 -10.43 -1.72
C ASP A 92 -5.74 -10.04 -3.16
N VAL A 93 -4.52 -10.35 -3.57
CA VAL A 93 -4.06 -10.10 -4.94
C VAL A 93 -4.76 -11.03 -5.93
N LEU A 94 -4.87 -12.32 -5.60
CA LEU A 94 -5.57 -13.29 -6.44
C LEU A 94 -7.07 -12.98 -6.54
N THR A 95 -7.68 -12.45 -5.47
CA THR A 95 -9.08 -11.99 -5.48
C THR A 95 -9.28 -10.87 -6.52
N ALA A 96 -8.40 -9.88 -6.57
CA ALA A 96 -8.50 -8.80 -7.56
C ALA A 96 -8.40 -9.34 -8.99
N LEU A 97 -7.51 -10.31 -9.25
CA LEU A 97 -7.42 -10.95 -10.55
C LEU A 97 -8.69 -11.74 -10.90
N ALA A 98 -9.25 -12.48 -9.93
CA ALA A 98 -10.47 -13.23 -10.11
C ALA A 98 -11.66 -12.30 -10.40
N LEU A 99 -11.81 -11.20 -9.63
CA LEU A 99 -12.85 -10.19 -9.87
C LEU A 99 -12.72 -9.53 -11.26
N ALA A 100 -11.49 -9.27 -11.70
CA ALA A 100 -11.24 -8.75 -13.04
C ALA A 100 -11.68 -9.74 -14.13
N GLY A 101 -11.42 -11.04 -13.92
CA GLY A 101 -11.89 -12.12 -14.81
C GLY A 101 -13.40 -12.24 -14.87
N ILE A 102 -14.05 -12.26 -13.70
CA ILE A 102 -15.53 -12.32 -13.57
C ILE A 102 -16.19 -11.10 -14.23
N ALA A 103 -15.62 -9.91 -14.03
CA ALA A 103 -16.17 -8.69 -14.62
C ALA A 103 -16.07 -8.65 -16.16
N ASN A 104 -15.09 -9.35 -16.74
CA ASN A 104 -14.74 -9.27 -18.16
C ASN A 104 -14.35 -10.64 -18.76
N PRO A 105 -15.26 -11.62 -18.80
CA PRO A 105 -14.92 -13.00 -19.17
C PRO A 105 -14.42 -13.16 -20.62
N ARG A 106 -14.75 -12.22 -21.51
CA ARG A 106 -14.42 -12.30 -22.95
C ARG A 106 -13.17 -11.53 -23.37
N THR A 107 -12.54 -10.77 -22.50
CA THR A 107 -11.50 -9.78 -22.92
C THR A 107 -10.08 -10.20 -22.58
N GLY A 108 -9.87 -11.30 -21.87
CA GLY A 108 -8.55 -11.64 -21.32
C GLY A 108 -7.98 -10.52 -20.42
N ALA A 109 -8.85 -9.69 -19.85
CA ALA A 109 -8.51 -8.47 -19.09
C ALA A 109 -7.62 -8.76 -17.88
N VAL A 110 -7.67 -9.99 -17.36
CA VAL A 110 -6.79 -10.45 -16.26
C VAL A 110 -5.33 -10.43 -16.67
N ALA A 111 -5.00 -10.69 -17.92
CA ALA A 111 -3.63 -10.91 -18.39
C ALA A 111 -2.71 -9.67 -18.25
N ARG A 112 -3.25 -8.48 -18.03
CA ARG A 112 -2.48 -7.23 -17.99
C ARG A 112 -2.85 -6.30 -16.83
N LEU A 113 -3.58 -6.79 -15.83
CA LEU A 113 -3.87 -5.99 -14.64
C LEU A 113 -2.64 -5.95 -13.74
N ASP A 114 -1.96 -4.82 -13.68
CA ASP A 114 -0.79 -4.62 -12.80
C ASP A 114 -1.31 -4.36 -11.37
N VAL A 115 -1.35 -5.39 -10.55
CA VAL A 115 -1.89 -5.33 -9.18
C VAL A 115 -0.78 -5.03 -8.21
N ALA A 116 -0.94 -3.95 -7.43
CA ALA A 116 0.01 -3.54 -6.41
C ALA A 116 -0.60 -3.75 -5.00
N PRO A 117 -0.14 -4.75 -4.23
CA PRO A 117 -0.48 -4.84 -2.82
C PRO A 117 0.06 -3.62 -2.08
N LEU A 118 -0.74 -3.02 -1.20
CA LEU A 118 -0.33 -1.94 -0.33
C LEU A 118 -0.20 -2.45 1.11
N LEU A 119 1.02 -2.38 1.62
CA LEU A 119 1.39 -2.70 2.99
C LEU A 119 1.34 -1.41 3.81
N GLU A 120 0.35 -1.28 4.69
CA GLU A 120 0.04 -0.01 5.37
C GLU A 120 0.58 0.05 6.81
N THR A 121 0.47 -1.02 7.59
CA THR A 121 0.93 -1.05 8.98
C THR A 121 2.35 -1.62 9.11
N VAL A 122 2.96 -1.49 10.29
CA VAL A 122 4.26 -2.15 10.57
C VAL A 122 4.14 -3.66 10.49
N ASP A 123 3.01 -4.22 10.91
CA ASP A 123 2.78 -5.67 10.84
C ASP A 123 2.57 -6.14 9.40
N ASP A 124 1.88 -5.37 8.54
CA ASP A 124 1.78 -5.66 7.10
C ASP A 124 3.16 -5.62 6.43
N LEU A 125 3.98 -4.61 6.75
CA LEU A 125 5.35 -4.49 6.24
C LEU A 125 6.22 -5.68 6.63
N ARG A 126 6.12 -6.15 7.88
CA ARG A 126 6.83 -7.35 8.38
C ARG A 126 6.33 -8.63 7.69
N ALA A 127 5.03 -8.72 7.40
CA ALA A 127 4.42 -9.85 6.70
C ALA A 127 4.69 -9.84 5.18
N GLY A 128 5.02 -8.69 4.60
CA GLY A 128 5.16 -8.47 3.16
C GLY A 128 5.99 -9.54 2.42
N PRO A 129 7.20 -9.90 2.90
CA PRO A 129 8.01 -10.93 2.25
C PRO A 129 7.35 -12.32 2.24
N ALA A 130 6.60 -12.67 3.28
CA ALA A 130 5.84 -13.92 3.33
C ALA A 130 4.64 -13.90 2.37
N ILE A 131 3.93 -12.77 2.31
CA ILE A 131 2.83 -12.54 1.35
C ILE A 131 3.35 -12.69 -0.09
N LEU A 132 4.48 -12.06 -0.42
CA LEU A 132 5.10 -12.16 -1.73
C LEU A 132 5.49 -13.59 -2.08
N ARG A 133 6.17 -14.30 -1.18
CA ARG A 133 6.53 -15.71 -1.41
C ARG A 133 5.31 -16.60 -1.59
N GLY A 134 4.26 -16.41 -0.78
CA GLY A 134 2.99 -17.10 -0.95
C GLY A 134 2.38 -16.85 -2.33
N LEU A 135 2.36 -15.61 -2.76
CA LEU A 135 1.82 -15.22 -4.07
C LEU A 135 2.64 -15.83 -5.22
N LEU A 136 3.97 -15.74 -5.16
CA LEU A 136 4.88 -16.31 -6.16
C LEU A 136 4.91 -17.85 -6.14
N GLY A 137 4.46 -18.48 -5.07
CA GLY A 137 4.25 -19.94 -4.99
C GLY A 137 3.21 -20.45 -5.99
N HIS A 138 2.23 -19.62 -6.37
CA HIS A 138 1.17 -20.01 -7.30
C HIS A 138 1.60 -19.88 -8.77
N ALA A 139 1.60 -20.96 -9.51
CA ALA A 139 2.00 -20.99 -10.94
C ALA A 139 1.18 -20.05 -11.80
N VAL A 140 -0.11 -19.90 -11.51
CA VAL A 140 -1.02 -18.98 -12.23
C VAL A 140 -0.56 -17.53 -12.06
N TYR A 141 -0.08 -17.15 -10.88
CA TYR A 141 0.41 -15.80 -10.67
C TYR A 141 1.77 -15.56 -11.34
N ARG A 142 2.68 -16.52 -11.27
CA ARG A 142 3.94 -16.43 -12.04
C ARG A 142 3.69 -16.27 -13.54
N LYS A 143 2.71 -17.01 -14.11
CA LYS A 143 2.30 -16.85 -15.50
C LYS A 143 1.74 -15.44 -15.77
N HIS A 144 0.97 -14.87 -14.84
CA HIS A 144 0.48 -13.51 -14.92
C HIS A 144 1.63 -12.49 -14.94
N LEU A 145 2.66 -12.65 -14.08
CA LEU A 145 3.82 -11.77 -14.05
C LEU A 145 4.68 -11.81 -15.34
N VAL A 146 4.65 -12.91 -16.10
CA VAL A 146 5.33 -12.94 -17.42
C VAL A 146 4.75 -11.87 -18.34
N ALA A 147 3.44 -11.66 -18.34
CA ALA A 147 2.79 -10.59 -19.11
C ALA A 147 3.14 -9.17 -18.62
N LEU A 148 3.65 -9.05 -17.41
CA LEU A 148 4.14 -7.83 -16.76
C LEU A 148 5.67 -7.75 -16.71
N GLN A 149 6.37 -8.47 -17.60
CA GLN A 149 7.83 -8.50 -17.71
C GLN A 149 8.53 -8.97 -16.41
N LYS A 150 7.90 -9.90 -15.68
CA LYS A 150 8.35 -10.39 -14.38
C LYS A 150 8.60 -9.30 -13.34
N ARG A 151 7.80 -8.24 -13.37
CA ARG A 151 7.87 -7.12 -12.44
C ARG A 151 6.67 -7.14 -11.50
N GLN A 152 6.93 -7.04 -10.21
CA GLN A 152 5.93 -6.87 -9.17
C GLN A 152 6.06 -5.50 -8.53
N VAL A 153 5.00 -4.69 -8.60
CA VAL A 153 4.93 -3.43 -7.86
C VAL A 153 4.36 -3.69 -6.48
N VAL A 154 5.02 -3.20 -5.45
CA VAL A 154 4.55 -3.21 -4.06
C VAL A 154 4.43 -1.77 -3.56
N MET A 155 3.25 -1.37 -3.14
CA MET A 155 3.06 -0.06 -2.53
C MET A 155 3.30 -0.15 -1.03
N ILE A 156 4.07 0.79 -0.47
CA ILE A 156 4.41 0.86 0.95
C ILE A 156 3.90 2.14 1.57
N GLY A 157 3.20 2.00 2.72
CA GLY A 157 2.51 3.07 3.42
C GLY A 157 3.38 3.71 4.50
N TYR A 158 3.58 5.02 4.38
CA TYR A 158 4.40 5.81 5.32
C TYR A 158 3.58 6.45 6.43
N SER A 159 2.46 7.07 6.08
CA SER A 159 1.61 7.77 7.05
C SER A 159 0.88 6.80 7.97
N ASP A 160 0.36 5.71 7.42
CA ASP A 160 -0.38 4.72 8.18
C ASP A 160 0.54 3.92 9.10
N SER A 161 1.74 3.51 8.65
CA SER A 161 2.73 2.85 9.50
C SER A 161 3.25 3.77 10.61
N ASN A 162 3.43 5.07 10.32
CA ASN A 162 3.80 6.05 11.35
C ASN A 162 2.70 6.23 12.40
N LYS A 163 1.44 6.33 11.97
CA LYS A 163 0.28 6.38 12.89
C LYS A 163 0.17 5.11 13.73
N ASP A 164 0.45 3.96 13.15
CA ASP A 164 0.35 2.66 13.82
C ASP A 164 1.41 2.49 14.92
N SER A 165 2.65 2.93 14.68
CA SER A 165 3.79 2.50 15.50
C SER A 165 4.83 3.57 15.83
N GLY A 166 4.59 4.82 15.45
CA GLY A 166 5.56 5.91 15.60
C GLY A 166 6.64 5.93 14.52
N ILE A 167 7.40 7.03 14.47
CA ILE A 167 8.29 7.34 13.34
C ILE A 167 9.47 6.37 13.20
N VAL A 168 10.10 6.00 14.33
CA VAL A 168 11.31 5.14 14.32
C VAL A 168 10.94 3.73 13.86
N ALA A 169 9.91 3.15 14.48
CA ALA A 169 9.42 1.82 14.11
C ALA A 169 8.93 1.76 12.65
N SER A 170 8.21 2.79 12.21
CA SER A 170 7.77 2.91 10.82
C SER A 170 8.93 2.95 9.84
N ARG A 171 9.95 3.76 10.10
CA ARG A 171 11.12 3.90 9.23
C ARG A 171 11.92 2.61 9.13
N TRP A 172 12.14 1.97 10.27
CA TRP A 172 12.83 0.69 10.31
C TRP A 172 12.06 -0.40 9.56
N ALA A 173 10.76 -0.53 9.82
CA ALA A 173 9.92 -1.51 9.13
C ALA A 173 9.89 -1.29 7.61
N LEU A 174 9.84 -0.03 7.15
CA LEU A 174 9.91 0.31 5.73
C LEU A 174 11.26 -0.07 5.11
N TYR A 175 12.37 0.14 5.82
CA TYR A 175 13.71 -0.24 5.36
C TYR A 175 13.82 -1.75 5.22
N GLU A 176 13.51 -2.50 6.29
CA GLU A 176 13.64 -3.96 6.31
C GLU A 176 12.67 -4.64 5.34
N ALA A 177 11.42 -4.15 5.22
CA ALA A 177 10.47 -4.69 4.26
C ALA A 177 10.98 -4.58 2.81
N GLN A 178 11.51 -3.41 2.44
CA GLN A 178 12.07 -3.20 1.10
C GLN A 178 13.22 -4.18 0.81
N ARG A 179 14.19 -4.29 1.73
CA ARG A 179 15.33 -5.19 1.60
C ARG A 179 14.87 -6.64 1.41
N GLN A 180 14.03 -7.13 2.31
CA GLN A 180 13.55 -8.52 2.31
C GLN A 180 12.65 -8.85 1.11
N LEU A 181 11.85 -7.88 0.63
CA LEU A 181 11.03 -8.06 -0.57
C LEU A 181 11.88 -8.19 -1.83
N VAL A 182 12.94 -7.37 -1.97
CA VAL A 182 13.89 -7.50 -3.09
C VAL A 182 14.59 -8.85 -3.04
N GLU A 183 15.06 -9.30 -1.88
CA GLU A 183 15.67 -10.61 -1.72
C GLU A 183 14.71 -11.75 -2.10
N ALA A 184 13.45 -11.67 -1.63
CA ALA A 184 12.43 -12.67 -1.97
C ALA A 184 12.11 -12.68 -3.47
N GLY A 185 12.04 -11.51 -4.11
CA GLY A 185 11.84 -11.39 -5.56
C GLY A 185 13.01 -11.96 -6.36
N ALA A 186 14.24 -11.67 -5.93
CA ALA A 186 15.45 -12.14 -6.60
C ALA A 186 15.55 -13.68 -6.64
N VAL A 187 15.15 -14.35 -5.56
CA VAL A 187 15.10 -15.84 -5.50
C VAL A 187 14.17 -16.40 -6.58
N GLU A 188 13.06 -15.74 -6.85
CA GLU A 188 12.05 -16.16 -7.83
C GLU A 188 12.26 -15.56 -9.24
N GLY A 189 13.32 -14.77 -9.44
CA GLY A 189 13.60 -14.08 -10.70
C GLY A 189 12.55 -13.04 -11.09
N VAL A 190 12.01 -12.34 -10.06
CA VAL A 190 11.00 -11.28 -10.18
C VAL A 190 11.58 -9.96 -9.69
N ASP A 191 11.50 -8.93 -10.53
CA ASP A 191 11.91 -7.57 -10.16
C ASP A 191 10.86 -6.92 -9.26
N ILE A 192 11.27 -6.48 -8.08
CA ILE A 192 10.41 -5.75 -7.16
C ILE A 192 10.59 -4.24 -7.37
N VAL A 193 9.48 -3.57 -7.61
CA VAL A 193 9.42 -2.11 -7.76
C VAL A 193 8.56 -1.52 -6.65
N PHE A 194 9.11 -0.55 -5.93
CA PHE A 194 8.35 0.09 -4.86
C PHE A 194 7.58 1.30 -5.34
N PHE A 195 6.33 1.39 -4.88
CA PHE A 195 5.54 2.61 -4.95
C PHE A 195 5.46 3.22 -3.55
N HIS A 196 6.19 4.30 -3.34
CA HIS A 196 6.29 4.95 -2.04
C HIS A 196 5.08 5.86 -1.81
N GLY A 197 4.18 5.43 -0.92
CA GLY A 197 3.06 6.23 -0.41
C GLY A 197 3.54 7.26 0.61
N ARG A 198 4.57 8.05 0.24
CA ARG A 198 5.28 8.96 1.14
C ARG A 198 4.52 10.27 1.26
N GLY A 199 4.24 10.70 2.50
CA GLY A 199 3.64 12.00 2.76
C GLY A 199 4.59 13.18 2.54
N GLY A 200 4.04 14.39 2.44
CA GLY A 200 4.84 15.61 2.22
C GLY A 200 5.59 16.09 3.46
N THR A 201 5.12 15.79 4.65
CA THR A 201 5.69 16.24 5.93
C THR A 201 6.26 15.06 6.73
N VAL A 202 7.13 15.36 7.71
CA VAL A 202 7.71 14.35 8.62
C VAL A 202 6.62 13.56 9.34
N SER A 203 5.60 14.25 9.85
CA SER A 203 4.46 13.62 10.53
C SER A 203 3.65 12.64 9.64
N ARG A 204 3.78 12.76 8.31
CA ARG A 204 3.22 11.82 7.34
C ARG A 204 4.25 10.85 6.77
N GLY A 205 5.35 10.66 7.48
CA GLY A 205 6.45 9.83 7.04
C GLY A 205 7.27 10.41 5.87
N GLY A 206 7.10 11.71 5.54
CA GLY A 206 7.84 12.42 4.51
C GLY A 206 9.22 12.89 4.95
N GLY A 207 9.64 14.05 4.44
CA GLY A 207 10.95 14.65 4.65
C GLY A 207 11.72 14.85 3.34
N ASN A 208 13.00 15.11 3.42
CA ASN A 208 13.82 15.29 2.23
C ASN A 208 13.82 14.02 1.36
N LEU A 209 13.35 14.17 0.11
CA LEU A 209 13.19 13.03 -0.79
C LEU A 209 14.54 12.48 -1.25
N VAL A 210 15.53 13.35 -1.49
CA VAL A 210 16.89 12.95 -1.89
C VAL A 210 17.51 12.05 -0.81
N ASN A 211 17.48 12.49 0.45
CA ASN A 211 18.00 11.70 1.57
C ASN A 211 17.21 10.38 1.73
N GLY A 212 15.92 10.40 1.41
CA GLY A 212 15.09 9.20 1.46
C GLY A 212 15.42 8.20 0.36
N ILE A 213 15.87 8.67 -0.80
CA ILE A 213 16.33 7.81 -1.91
C ILE A 213 17.71 7.25 -1.58
N LEU A 214 18.65 8.12 -1.19
CA LEU A 214 20.04 7.71 -0.89
C LEU A 214 20.15 6.80 0.34
N GLY A 215 19.23 6.94 1.30
CA GLY A 215 19.15 6.07 2.48
C GLY A 215 18.24 4.84 2.31
N ALA A 216 17.77 4.55 1.10
CA ALA A 216 17.02 3.32 0.83
C ALA A 216 17.95 2.09 0.82
N PRO A 217 17.45 0.89 1.15
CA PRO A 217 18.29 -0.31 1.11
C PRO A 217 18.89 -0.54 -0.28
N PRO A 218 20.10 -1.13 -0.38
CA PRO A 218 20.71 -1.47 -1.65
C PRO A 218 19.79 -2.31 -2.54
N GLY A 219 19.75 -1.98 -3.85
CA GLY A 219 18.95 -2.70 -4.84
C GLY A 219 17.44 -2.38 -4.85
N THR A 220 16.95 -1.50 -3.97
CA THR A 220 15.53 -1.14 -3.90
C THR A 220 15.15 0.02 -4.84
N VAL A 221 16.13 0.80 -5.30
CA VAL A 221 16.00 1.80 -6.36
C VAL A 221 16.89 1.36 -7.51
N ASN A 222 16.31 0.80 -8.56
CA ASN A 222 17.04 0.23 -9.70
C ASN A 222 16.62 0.94 -10.99
N GLY A 223 17.09 2.17 -11.17
CA GLY A 223 16.77 3.03 -12.32
C GLY A 223 15.33 3.52 -12.36
N PHE A 224 14.53 3.19 -11.35
CA PHE A 224 13.12 3.53 -11.29
C PHE A 224 12.70 3.93 -9.88
N LEU A 225 12.03 5.07 -9.77
CA LEU A 225 11.43 5.54 -8.53
C LEU A 225 9.97 5.93 -8.77
N ARG A 226 9.05 5.41 -7.96
CA ARG A 226 7.65 5.83 -7.98
C ARG A 226 7.23 6.33 -6.60
N VAL A 227 6.82 7.59 -6.54
CA VAL A 227 6.43 8.28 -5.31
C VAL A 227 5.09 8.96 -5.50
N THR A 228 4.23 8.89 -4.49
CA THR A 228 3.03 9.75 -4.43
C THR A 228 3.43 11.11 -3.89
N GLU A 229 3.38 12.14 -4.74
CA GLU A 229 3.46 13.51 -4.24
C GLU A 229 2.09 13.91 -3.68
N GLN A 230 2.09 14.42 -2.46
CA GLN A 230 0.88 14.79 -1.75
C GLN A 230 0.45 16.23 -2.10
N GLY A 231 -0.87 16.46 -2.14
CA GLY A 231 -1.42 17.76 -2.52
C GLY A 231 -0.88 18.94 -1.75
N GLU A 232 -0.55 18.75 -0.46
CA GLU A 232 0.00 19.81 0.41
C GLU A 232 1.39 20.32 0.00
N VAL A 233 2.14 19.57 -0.80
CA VAL A 233 3.50 19.96 -1.23
C VAL A 233 3.65 20.19 -2.72
N ILE A 234 2.67 19.80 -3.54
CA ILE A 234 2.75 19.91 -5.01
C ILE A 234 2.99 21.35 -5.43
N ASN A 235 2.21 22.29 -4.92
CA ASN A 235 2.37 23.70 -5.30
C ASN A 235 3.73 24.27 -4.86
N GLN A 236 4.20 23.89 -3.68
CA GLN A 236 5.51 24.33 -3.18
C GLN A 236 6.68 23.80 -4.00
N LYS A 237 6.60 22.54 -4.46
CA LYS A 237 7.67 21.90 -5.22
C LYS A 237 7.62 22.18 -6.71
N TYR A 238 6.42 22.30 -7.29
CA TYR A 238 6.21 22.28 -8.74
C TYR A 238 5.42 23.48 -9.27
N GLY A 239 4.91 24.36 -8.41
CA GLY A 239 4.13 25.53 -8.82
C GLY A 239 4.93 26.59 -9.57
N VAL A 240 6.25 26.66 -9.36
CA VAL A 240 7.16 27.56 -10.06
C VAL A 240 8.13 26.74 -10.92
N ARG A 241 8.24 27.03 -12.21
CA ARG A 241 9.06 26.27 -13.17
C ARG A 241 10.51 26.04 -12.70
N PHE A 242 11.15 27.05 -12.15
CA PHE A 242 12.52 26.92 -11.67
C PHE A 242 12.64 25.94 -10.50
N LEU A 243 11.72 26.01 -9.53
CA LEU A 243 11.66 25.08 -8.41
C LEU A 243 11.32 23.66 -8.86
N ALA A 244 10.40 23.53 -9.81
CA ALA A 244 10.04 22.23 -10.39
C ALA A 244 11.23 21.56 -11.04
N LEU A 245 11.96 22.29 -11.91
CA LEU A 245 13.15 21.78 -12.56
C LEU A 245 14.20 21.34 -11.52
N ARG A 246 14.47 22.19 -10.52
CA ARG A 246 15.44 21.86 -9.47
C ARG A 246 15.04 20.62 -8.67
N ASN A 247 13.77 20.46 -8.31
CA ASN A 247 13.31 19.26 -7.61
C ASN A 247 13.44 18.00 -8.47
N LEU A 248 13.11 18.08 -9.77
CA LEU A 248 13.25 16.96 -10.68
C LEU A 248 14.72 16.57 -10.90
N GLU A 249 15.61 17.53 -11.06
CA GLU A 249 17.06 17.29 -11.17
C GLU A 249 17.61 16.58 -9.93
N LEU A 250 17.25 17.06 -8.75
CA LEU A 250 17.71 16.46 -7.48
C LEU A 250 17.23 15.03 -7.32
N VAL A 251 15.95 14.75 -7.61
CA VAL A 251 15.37 13.41 -7.49
C VAL A 251 15.97 12.49 -8.54
N THR A 252 16.16 12.95 -9.78
CA THR A 252 16.77 12.18 -10.85
C THR A 252 18.23 11.86 -10.52
N GLY A 253 18.98 12.85 -10.03
CA GLY A 253 20.37 12.68 -9.61
C GLY A 253 20.52 11.65 -8.49
N ALA A 254 19.69 11.75 -7.43
CA ALA A 254 19.71 10.79 -6.34
C ALA A 254 19.32 9.37 -6.79
N THR A 255 18.32 9.26 -7.68
CA THR A 255 17.92 7.96 -8.25
C THR A 255 19.04 7.34 -9.07
N LEU A 256 19.73 8.14 -9.88
CA LEU A 256 20.87 7.71 -10.69
C LEU A 256 22.04 7.30 -9.78
N GLU A 257 22.37 8.13 -8.79
CA GLU A 257 23.44 7.86 -7.82
C GLU A 257 23.19 6.53 -7.09
N HIS A 258 22.00 6.34 -6.51
CA HIS A 258 21.65 5.10 -5.82
C HIS A 258 21.68 3.87 -6.74
N THR A 259 21.39 4.05 -8.03
CA THR A 259 21.39 2.96 -9.02
C THR A 259 22.82 2.57 -9.44
N ILE A 260 23.69 3.55 -9.65
CA ILE A 260 25.04 3.33 -10.19
C ILE A 260 26.03 3.05 -9.06
N VAL A 261 25.98 3.89 -8.02
CA VAL A 261 26.84 3.73 -6.83
C VAL A 261 26.16 2.72 -5.91
N ARG A 262 26.26 1.46 -6.28
CA ARG A 262 25.80 0.38 -5.39
C ARG A 262 26.70 0.40 -4.18
N ASP A 263 26.28 1.05 -3.11
CA ASP A 263 26.88 0.82 -1.81
C ASP A 263 26.48 -0.59 -1.37
N GLU A 264 27.34 -1.56 -1.69
CA GLU A 264 27.16 -2.96 -1.33
C GLU A 264 27.24 -3.18 0.19
N ARG A 265 27.66 -2.13 0.92
CA ARG A 265 27.84 -2.14 2.35
C ARG A 265 26.56 -1.98 3.14
N GLY A 266 25.42 -2.18 2.74
CA GLY A 266 24.21 -2.14 3.59
C GLY A 266 24.50 -2.27 5.10
N LEU A 267 23.56 -2.14 5.92
CA LEU A 267 23.74 -2.34 7.37
C LEU A 267 24.20 -3.79 7.63
N ASP A 268 25.19 -3.98 8.49
CA ASP A 268 25.59 -5.30 8.97
C ASP A 268 24.58 -5.88 9.98
N ASP A 269 24.80 -7.12 10.42
CA ASP A 269 23.86 -7.81 11.31
C ASP A 269 23.76 -7.14 12.69
N GLU A 270 24.86 -6.61 13.21
CA GLU A 270 24.89 -5.93 14.51
C GLU A 270 24.13 -4.60 14.43
N GLU A 271 24.40 -3.79 13.40
CA GLU A 271 23.70 -2.53 13.16
C GLU A 271 22.20 -2.76 12.98
N ARG A 272 21.81 -3.81 12.22
CA ARG A 272 20.39 -4.17 12.06
C ARG A 272 19.76 -4.60 13.39
N ALA A 273 20.45 -5.37 14.20
CA ALA A 273 19.94 -5.80 15.50
C ALA A 273 19.74 -4.60 16.45
N ILE A 274 20.66 -3.64 16.45
CA ILE A 274 20.55 -2.41 17.24
C ILE A 274 19.33 -1.60 16.77
N LEU A 275 19.20 -1.34 15.47
CA LEU A 275 18.10 -0.57 14.92
C LEU A 275 16.74 -1.25 15.13
N ALA A 276 16.67 -2.57 14.99
CA ALA A 276 15.48 -3.34 15.28
C ALA A 276 15.03 -3.18 16.73
N ARG A 277 15.98 -3.31 17.68
CA ARG A 277 15.69 -3.10 19.11
C ARG A 277 15.23 -1.68 19.41
N MET A 278 15.88 -0.67 18.84
CA MET A 278 15.44 0.73 18.98
C MET A 278 14.03 0.92 18.45
N ALA A 279 13.72 0.34 17.29
CA ALA A 279 12.39 0.41 16.67
C ALA A 279 11.32 -0.27 17.53
N ASP A 280 11.60 -1.43 18.12
CA ASP A 280 10.66 -2.13 19.00
C ASP A 280 10.41 -1.33 20.28
N LEU A 281 11.44 -0.81 20.94
CA LEU A 281 11.30 0.05 22.12
C LEU A 281 10.48 1.32 21.81
N SER A 282 10.75 1.95 20.67
CA SER A 282 9.99 3.12 20.22
C SER A 282 8.52 2.76 19.94
N ARG A 283 8.26 1.63 19.30
CA ARG A 283 6.91 1.13 19.04
C ARG A 283 6.14 0.89 20.33
N ASP A 284 6.75 0.21 21.28
CA ASP A 284 6.12 -0.11 22.56
C ASP A 284 5.76 1.18 23.32
N LYS A 285 6.68 2.15 23.35
CA LYS A 285 6.43 3.45 23.94
C LYS A 285 5.29 4.20 23.26
N PHE A 286 5.31 4.24 21.93
CA PHE A 286 4.27 4.91 21.15
C PHE A 286 2.90 4.25 21.35
N ARG A 287 2.82 2.93 21.20
CA ARG A 287 1.57 2.18 21.30
C ARG A 287 1.04 2.16 22.73
N GLY A 288 1.91 2.11 23.73
CA GLY A 288 1.53 2.17 25.13
C GLY A 288 0.75 3.44 25.48
N VAL A 289 1.08 4.57 24.85
CA VAL A 289 0.35 5.83 25.05
C VAL A 289 -0.85 5.93 24.11
N VAL A 290 -0.64 5.76 22.79
CA VAL A 290 -1.68 6.07 21.78
C VAL A 290 -2.83 5.07 21.79
N TYR A 291 -2.51 3.79 22.03
CA TYR A 291 -3.48 2.69 21.97
C TYR A 291 -3.67 1.96 23.30
N GLY A 292 -2.72 2.07 24.22
CA GLY A 292 -2.77 1.39 25.51
C GLY A 292 -3.33 2.25 26.64
N ASP A 293 -3.30 3.56 26.51
CA ASP A 293 -3.89 4.48 27.49
C ASP A 293 -5.39 4.70 27.17
N PRO A 294 -6.31 4.28 28.04
CA PRO A 294 -7.74 4.42 27.81
C PRO A 294 -8.22 5.86 27.74
N ASP A 295 -7.50 6.81 28.34
CA ASP A 295 -7.86 8.23 28.36
C ASP A 295 -7.35 8.99 27.12
N PHE A 296 -6.39 8.41 26.39
CA PHE A 296 -5.76 9.08 25.24
C PHE A 296 -6.76 9.44 24.13
N PRO A 297 -7.74 8.62 23.74
CA PRO A 297 -8.72 9.00 22.70
C PRO A 297 -9.55 10.23 23.11
N ALA A 298 -10.00 10.30 24.36
CA ALA A 298 -10.74 11.45 24.87
C ALA A 298 -9.86 12.70 24.92
N PHE A 299 -8.64 12.59 25.45
CA PHE A 299 -7.63 13.67 25.45
C PHE A 299 -7.38 14.20 24.03
N PHE A 300 -7.14 13.31 23.06
CA PHE A 300 -6.91 13.70 21.68
C PHE A 300 -8.08 14.47 21.07
N ARG A 301 -9.32 14.04 21.32
CA ARG A 301 -10.52 14.71 20.85
C ARG A 301 -10.74 16.07 21.50
N GLU A 302 -10.40 16.21 22.78
CA GLU A 302 -10.53 17.46 23.51
C GLU A 302 -9.52 18.52 23.06
N ILE A 303 -8.25 18.12 22.85
CA ILE A 303 -7.18 19.06 22.53
C ILE A 303 -7.01 19.35 21.04
N THR A 304 -7.67 18.60 20.17
CA THR A 304 -7.54 18.75 18.70
C THR A 304 -8.92 18.92 18.05
N PRO A 305 -9.00 19.63 16.92
CA PRO A 305 -10.25 19.76 16.17
C PRO A 305 -10.51 18.54 15.27
N VAL A 306 -10.32 17.31 15.78
CA VAL A 306 -10.49 16.09 15.00
C VAL A 306 -11.91 15.95 14.49
N ASP A 307 -12.93 16.30 15.27
CA ASP A 307 -14.34 16.23 14.88
C ASP A 307 -14.67 17.14 13.69
N VAL A 308 -13.96 18.26 13.56
CA VAL A 308 -14.06 19.13 12.37
C VAL A 308 -13.29 18.50 11.20
N SER A 309 -12.08 17.98 11.47
CA SER A 309 -11.24 17.33 10.45
C SER A 309 -11.89 16.09 9.85
N GLU A 310 -12.69 15.35 10.63
CA GLU A 310 -13.45 14.19 10.15
C GLU A 310 -14.58 14.56 9.17
N ARG A 311 -15.11 15.77 9.27
CA ARG A 311 -16.17 16.28 8.35
C ARG A 311 -15.61 16.87 7.06
N LEU A 312 -14.30 17.14 7.02
CA LEU A 312 -13.66 17.72 5.86
C LEU A 312 -13.28 16.61 4.86
N ASN A 313 -13.59 16.83 3.58
CA ASN A 313 -13.14 15.96 2.50
C ASN A 313 -11.67 16.25 2.13
N ILE A 314 -10.75 16.03 3.08
CA ILE A 314 -9.31 16.32 2.91
C ILE A 314 -8.57 15.15 2.24
N GLY A 315 -9.22 14.26 1.60
CA GLY A 315 -8.58 13.12 0.96
C GLY A 315 -9.51 12.40 0.01
N SER A 316 -8.96 11.47 -0.73
CA SER A 316 -9.73 10.64 -1.64
C SER A 316 -10.59 9.57 -0.93
N ARG A 317 -10.52 9.48 0.39
CA ARG A 317 -11.21 8.47 1.20
C ARG A 317 -11.91 9.09 2.41
N PRO A 318 -12.96 8.43 2.97
CA PRO A 318 -13.57 8.86 4.23
C PRO A 318 -12.54 9.00 5.35
N ALA A 319 -12.79 9.89 6.31
CA ALA A 319 -11.89 10.18 7.42
C ALA A 319 -11.67 8.97 8.35
N SER A 320 -12.69 8.14 8.52
CA SER A 320 -12.64 6.94 9.36
C SER A 320 -12.87 5.67 8.55
N ARG A 321 -12.29 4.54 9.01
CA ARG A 321 -12.47 3.22 8.39
C ARG A 321 -13.77 2.56 8.82
N ARG A 322 -14.18 2.80 10.06
CA ARG A 322 -15.42 2.28 10.68
C ARG A 322 -16.03 3.36 11.57
N SER A 323 -17.29 3.20 11.92
CA SER A 323 -17.93 4.00 12.97
C SER A 323 -17.30 3.66 14.34
N GLY A 324 -16.92 4.67 15.13
CA GLY A 324 -16.33 4.51 16.46
C GLY A 324 -15.34 5.62 16.79
N GLU A 325 -15.16 5.91 18.07
CA GLU A 325 -14.34 7.03 18.57
C GLU A 325 -12.87 6.68 18.76
N GLY A 326 -12.48 5.42 18.55
CA GLY A 326 -11.11 4.94 18.75
C GLY A 326 -10.12 5.45 17.70
N ILE A 327 -8.88 5.67 18.13
CA ILE A 327 -7.79 6.13 17.27
C ILE A 327 -7.50 5.14 16.12
N GLU A 328 -7.71 3.85 16.36
CA GLU A 328 -7.50 2.78 15.37
C GLU A 328 -8.39 2.95 14.13
N ASN A 329 -9.62 3.48 14.31
CA ASN A 329 -10.56 3.70 13.21
C ASN A 329 -10.23 4.93 12.38
N LEU A 330 -9.55 5.92 12.98
CA LEU A 330 -9.17 7.15 12.31
C LEU A 330 -8.08 6.88 11.25
N ARG A 331 -8.21 7.49 10.08
CA ARG A 331 -7.16 7.42 9.05
C ARG A 331 -6.00 8.35 9.37
N ALA A 332 -4.85 8.09 8.75
CA ALA A 332 -3.63 8.85 9.01
C ALA A 332 -3.73 10.34 8.65
N ILE A 333 -4.51 10.72 7.63
CA ILE A 333 -4.66 12.14 7.25
C ILE A 333 -5.38 12.93 8.35
N PRO A 334 -6.61 12.58 8.78
CA PRO A 334 -7.26 13.27 9.90
C PRO A 334 -6.42 13.26 11.19
N TRP A 335 -5.74 12.16 11.50
CA TRP A 335 -4.82 12.07 12.62
C TRP A 335 -3.74 13.16 12.58
N VAL A 336 -3.01 13.23 11.49
CA VAL A 336 -1.89 14.20 11.34
C VAL A 336 -2.40 15.64 11.25
N PHE A 337 -3.50 15.87 10.52
CA PHE A 337 -4.07 17.19 10.37
C PHE A 337 -4.56 17.77 11.70
N SER A 338 -5.22 16.96 12.52
CA SER A 338 -5.72 17.40 13.82
C SER A 338 -4.59 17.90 14.73
N TRP A 339 -3.46 17.18 14.78
CA TRP A 339 -2.27 17.62 15.50
C TRP A 339 -1.64 18.88 14.88
N ALA A 340 -1.62 18.98 13.56
CA ALA A 340 -1.07 20.15 12.88
C ALA A 340 -1.88 21.43 13.15
N GLN A 341 -3.21 21.33 13.28
CA GLN A 341 -4.06 22.49 13.60
C GLN A 341 -3.73 23.10 14.97
N VAL A 342 -3.32 22.29 15.93
CA VAL A 342 -2.86 22.76 17.25
C VAL A 342 -1.35 22.98 17.31
N ARG A 343 -0.69 22.99 16.15
CA ARG A 343 0.77 23.22 16.00
C ARG A 343 1.63 22.24 16.82
N ARG A 344 1.21 20.99 16.92
CA ARG A 344 1.95 19.91 17.58
C ARG A 344 2.48 18.92 16.58
N GLY A 345 3.78 18.63 16.67
CA GLY A 345 4.46 17.64 15.83
C GLY A 345 4.37 16.21 16.37
N PHE A 346 3.40 15.90 17.23
CA PHE A 346 3.29 14.61 17.92
C PHE A 346 3.51 13.39 17.00
N PRO A 347 2.85 13.27 15.83
CA PRO A 347 3.04 12.11 14.96
C PRO A 347 4.45 11.97 14.36
N GLY A 348 5.23 13.03 14.35
CA GLY A 348 6.56 13.05 13.74
C GLY A 348 7.72 12.92 14.72
N VAL A 349 7.46 13.04 16.04
CA VAL A 349 8.54 13.09 17.05
C VAL A 349 8.29 12.22 18.28
N PHE A 350 7.05 11.85 18.55
CA PHE A 350 6.74 11.03 19.72
C PHE A 350 7.20 9.58 19.54
N GLY A 351 7.84 9.02 20.57
CA GLY A 351 8.43 7.68 20.52
C GLY A 351 9.87 7.65 19.99
N PHE A 352 10.47 8.83 19.83
CA PHE A 352 11.89 8.94 19.41
C PHE A 352 12.83 8.61 20.54
#